data_a1e505ba95926702f1ac9f103ce75ed7
#
_entry.id   a1e505ba95926702f1ac9f103ce75ed7
#
_cell.length_a   1.000
_cell.length_b   1.000
_cell.length_c   1.000
_cell.angle_alpha   90.00
_cell.angle_beta   90.00
_cell.angle_gamma   90.00
#
_symmetry.space_group_name_H-M   'P 1'
#
loop_
_entity.id
_entity.type
_entity.pdbx_description
1 polymer ?
#
loop_
_entity_poly.entity_id
_entity_poly.type
_entity_poly.pdbx_seq_one_letter_code
_entity_poly.pdbx_strand_id
1 'polypeptide(L)'
;IAAGAPDGQSGETPELDEKPAPLQNKYAEAMMQYIRQHYAEHISLTDLSQQLNISCTHLNAKFKAETGYTFHDFLNYYRIRRAVELQKRGERKLYEIAELVGFSDYKYFNKVYKKYTGYSPNVIFPRGDEQ
;
A
#
# COMPACT_ATOMS: atom_id res chain seq x y z
N ILE A 1 -1.53 9.00 -9.67
CA ILE A 1 -1.58 9.13 -9.17
C ILE A 1 -1.54 9.47 -8.97
N ALA A 2 -2.05 9.63 -9.37
CA ALA A 2 -2.00 10.04 -8.99
C ALA A 2 -1.82 10.35 -8.43
N ALA A 3 -1.98 10.61 -8.45
CA ALA A 3 -1.65 10.92 -7.76
C ALA A 3 -0.96 11.04 -7.26
N GLY A 4 -0.77 11.15 -7.13
CA GLY A 4 -0.02 11.34 -6.67
C GLY A 4 0.75 10.80 -6.62
N ALA A 5 0.65 10.46 -6.92
CA ALA A 5 1.46 9.89 -6.84
C ALA A 5 2.33 10.18 -7.29
N PRO A 6 2.67 10.06 -6.99
CA PRO A 6 3.55 10.50 -7.25
C PRO A 6 3.83 10.66 -8.41
N ASP A 7 3.51 10.90 -8.66
CA ASP A 7 3.77 10.94 -9.37
C ASP A 7 4.39 10.85 -9.84
N GLY A 8 4.28 11.08 -9.86
CA GLY A 8 4.76 11.03 -10.44
C GLY A 8 5.44 10.27 -11.02
N GLN A 9 5.70 9.90 -10.76
CA GLN A 9 6.23 9.23 -11.40
C GLN A 9 5.71 8.97 -12.59
N SER A 10 5.95 9.30 -13.50
CA SER A 10 5.55 8.98 -14.79
C SER A 10 4.26 8.20 -14.84
N GLY A 11 3.51 8.28 -13.81
CA GLY A 11 2.27 7.56 -13.74
C GLY A 11 2.40 6.06 -13.68
N GLU A 12 3.60 5.56 -13.73
CA GLU A 12 3.81 4.14 -13.64
C GLU A 12 3.87 3.70 -12.21
N THR A 13 3.26 2.57 -11.93
CA THR A 13 3.41 1.96 -10.63
C THR A 13 4.24 0.69 -10.79
N PRO A 14 5.09 0.41 -9.83
CA PRO A 14 5.87 -0.81 -9.91
C PRO A 14 4.99 -2.04 -9.83
N GLU A 15 5.40 -3.08 -10.48
CA GLU A 15 4.74 -4.37 -10.32
C GLU A 15 5.01 -4.87 -8.92
N LEU A 16 3.97 -5.32 -8.23
CA LEU A 16 4.14 -5.79 -6.87
C LEU A 16 4.92 -7.09 -6.80
N ASP A 17 4.78 -7.92 -7.80
CA ASP A 17 5.44 -9.21 -7.80
C ASP A 17 6.84 -9.15 -8.36
N GLU A 18 7.21 -8.06 -8.96
CA GLU A 18 8.56 -7.88 -9.46
C GLU A 18 9.46 -7.41 -8.34
N LYS A 19 10.68 -7.83 -8.41
CA LYS A 19 11.65 -7.41 -7.45
C LYS A 19 12.23 -6.08 -7.90
N PRO A 20 11.89 -4.98 -7.26
CA PRO A 20 12.43 -3.68 -7.67
C PRO A 20 13.91 -3.58 -7.37
N ALA A 21 14.54 -2.57 -7.94
CA ALA A 21 15.91 -2.27 -7.60
C ALA A 21 16.02 -2.00 -6.10
N PRO A 22 17.11 -2.43 -5.47
CA PRO A 22 17.28 -2.19 -4.03
C PRO A 22 17.31 -0.70 -3.73
N LEU A 23 16.72 -0.31 -2.62
CA LEU A 23 16.82 1.06 -2.15
C LEU A 23 18.21 1.29 -1.59
N GLN A 24 18.70 2.51 -1.74
CA GLN A 24 20.05 2.79 -1.32
C GLN A 24 20.20 2.89 0.18
N ASN A 25 19.18 3.40 0.86
CA ASN A 25 19.20 3.53 2.29
C ASN A 25 18.75 2.24 2.95
N LYS A 26 19.57 1.71 3.83
CA LYS A 26 19.26 0.42 4.46
C LYS A 26 18.00 0.48 5.32
N TYR A 27 17.69 1.65 5.90
CA TYR A 27 16.47 1.78 6.69
C TYR A 27 15.25 1.78 5.79
N ALA A 28 15.33 2.46 4.65
CA ALA A 28 14.24 2.46 3.70
C ALA A 28 14.02 1.05 3.16
N GLU A 29 15.09 0.32 2.91
CA GLU A 29 14.98 -1.05 2.44
C GLU A 29 14.32 -1.94 3.49
N ALA A 30 14.70 -1.78 4.76
CA ALA A 30 14.09 -2.56 5.83
C ALA A 30 12.60 -2.26 5.96
N MET A 31 12.22 -0.99 5.81
CA MET A 31 10.82 -0.59 5.86
C MET A 31 10.03 -1.21 4.71
N MET A 32 10.60 -1.23 3.53
CA MET A 32 9.97 -1.81 2.37
C MET A 32 9.73 -3.31 2.57
N GLN A 33 10.75 -4.00 3.07
CA GLN A 33 10.65 -5.43 3.35
C GLN A 33 9.58 -5.71 4.40
N TYR A 34 9.54 -4.88 5.43
CA TYR A 34 8.56 -5.03 6.49
C TYR A 34 7.14 -4.91 5.92
N ILE A 35 6.92 -3.93 5.05
CA ILE A 35 5.61 -3.77 4.43
C ILE A 35 5.27 -4.99 3.57
N ARG A 36 6.20 -5.45 2.75
CA ARG A 36 5.94 -6.58 1.88
C ARG A 36 5.59 -7.84 2.63
N GLN A 37 6.24 -8.05 3.75
CA GLN A 37 6.05 -9.27 4.52
C GLN A 37 4.85 -9.22 5.43
N HIS A 38 4.43 -8.03 5.86
CA HIS A 38 3.44 -7.90 6.92
C HIS A 38 2.29 -6.97 6.59
N TYR A 39 2.11 -6.59 5.34
CA TYR A 39 1.11 -5.57 4.99
C TYR A 39 -0.31 -5.94 5.45
N ALA A 40 -0.63 -7.22 5.48
CA ALA A 40 -1.96 -7.67 5.85
C ALA A 40 -2.16 -7.72 7.37
N GLU A 41 -1.11 -7.48 8.11
CA GLU A 41 -1.15 -7.52 9.57
C GLU A 41 -1.28 -6.11 10.12
N HIS A 42 -1.57 -6.05 11.40
CA HIS A 42 -1.65 -4.77 12.09
C HIS A 42 -0.24 -4.33 12.47
N ILE A 43 0.41 -3.60 11.58
CA ILE A 43 1.79 -3.20 11.79
C ILE A 43 1.87 -1.71 12.08
N SER A 44 2.96 -1.30 12.73
CA SER A 44 3.17 0.10 13.05
C SER A 44 4.62 0.47 12.86
N LEU A 45 4.85 1.73 12.50
CA LEU A 45 6.20 2.24 12.36
C LEU A 45 6.92 2.29 13.70
N THR A 46 6.17 2.43 14.78
CA THR A 46 6.76 2.45 16.13
C THR A 46 7.50 1.16 16.42
N ASP A 47 6.90 0.02 16.08
CA ASP A 47 7.56 -1.25 16.30
C ASP A 47 8.87 -1.34 15.53
N LEU A 48 8.84 -0.93 14.28
CA LEU A 48 10.04 -0.98 13.45
C LEU A 48 11.09 0.01 13.96
N SER A 49 10.64 1.17 14.41
CA SER A 49 11.52 2.17 14.99
C SER A 49 12.29 1.59 16.18
N GLN A 50 11.60 0.84 17.02
CA GLN A 50 12.25 0.22 18.17
C GLN A 50 13.24 -0.85 17.76
N GLN A 51 12.88 -1.65 16.77
CA GLN A 51 13.78 -2.69 16.28
C GLN A 51 15.04 -2.13 15.66
N LEU A 52 14.92 -1.04 14.94
CA LEU A 52 16.04 -0.45 14.22
C LEU A 52 16.78 0.63 15.03
N ASN A 53 16.22 0.95 16.20
CA ASN A 53 16.82 1.95 17.09
C ASN A 53 17.00 3.30 16.40
N ILE A 54 15.97 3.74 15.69
CA ILE A 54 15.97 5.03 15.00
C ILE A 54 14.54 5.59 15.06
N SER A 55 14.41 6.89 15.22
CA SER A 55 13.10 7.50 15.44
C SER A 55 12.19 7.35 14.23
N CYS A 56 10.88 7.38 14.48
CA CYS A 56 9.90 7.33 13.39
C CYS A 56 10.08 8.49 12.42
N THR A 57 10.39 9.66 12.95
CA THR A 57 10.60 10.84 12.10
C THR A 57 11.77 10.61 11.14
N HIS A 58 12.86 10.06 11.63
CA HIS A 58 14.00 9.77 10.77
C HIS A 58 13.70 8.69 9.76
N LEU A 59 12.99 7.64 10.19
CA LEU A 59 12.62 6.57 9.28
C LEU A 59 11.75 7.10 8.14
N ASN A 60 10.75 7.91 8.47
CA ASN A 60 9.90 8.47 7.45
C ASN A 60 10.66 9.40 6.50
N ALA A 61 11.58 10.18 7.05
CA ALA A 61 12.38 11.07 6.20
C ALA A 61 13.20 10.29 5.19
N LYS A 62 13.83 9.20 5.65
CA LYS A 62 14.66 8.38 4.77
C LYS A 62 13.82 7.65 3.74
N PHE A 63 12.68 7.14 4.16
CA PHE A 63 11.81 6.41 3.26
C PHE A 63 11.20 7.35 2.21
N LYS A 64 10.74 8.52 2.64
CA LYS A 64 10.12 9.47 1.74
C LYS A 64 11.12 10.01 0.73
N ALA A 65 12.39 10.16 1.14
CA ALA A 65 13.41 10.65 0.23
C ALA A 65 13.61 9.70 -0.96
N GLU A 66 13.41 8.40 -0.76
CA GLU A 66 13.63 7.44 -1.83
C GLU A 66 12.35 7.00 -2.53
N THR A 67 11.23 6.99 -1.83
CA THR A 67 9.98 6.47 -2.41
C THR A 67 8.95 7.53 -2.72
N GLY A 68 9.07 8.70 -2.11
CA GLY A 68 8.05 9.73 -2.22
C GLY A 68 6.89 9.56 -1.26
N TYR A 69 6.89 8.50 -0.46
CA TYR A 69 5.80 8.18 0.46
C TYR A 69 6.31 8.12 1.90
N THR A 70 5.42 8.50 2.84
CA THR A 70 5.66 8.10 4.22
C THR A 70 5.39 6.60 4.32
N PHE A 71 5.80 6.02 5.44
CA PHE A 71 5.57 4.60 5.69
C PHE A 71 4.07 4.28 5.63
N HIS A 72 3.27 5.07 6.32
CA HIS A 72 1.82 4.82 6.38
C HIS A 72 1.17 4.94 5.00
N ASP A 73 1.56 5.95 4.24
CA ASP A 73 1.00 6.14 2.91
C ASP A 73 1.38 5.00 1.98
N PHE A 74 2.62 4.55 2.05
CA PHE A 74 3.04 3.45 1.20
C PHE A 74 2.35 2.15 1.60
N LEU A 75 2.18 1.94 2.90
CA LEU A 75 1.46 0.76 3.37
C LEU A 75 0.04 0.75 2.80
N ASN A 76 -0.65 1.87 2.86
CA ASN A 76 -1.99 1.96 2.29
C ASN A 76 -1.99 1.74 0.79
N TYR A 77 -1.03 2.35 0.11
CA TYR A 77 -0.90 2.16 -1.34
C TYR A 77 -0.67 0.69 -1.67
N TYR A 78 0.22 0.06 -0.95
CA TYR A 78 0.53 -1.35 -1.18
C TYR A 78 -0.69 -2.23 -0.96
N ARG A 79 -1.42 -1.97 0.12
CA ARG A 79 -2.64 -2.72 0.41
C ARG A 79 -3.67 -2.57 -0.70
N ILE A 80 -3.82 -1.36 -1.23
CA ILE A 80 -4.77 -1.14 -2.31
C ILE A 80 -4.34 -1.86 -3.58
N ARG A 81 -3.04 -1.87 -3.88
CA ARG A 81 -2.56 -2.59 -5.04
C ARG A 81 -2.88 -4.09 -4.93
N ARG A 82 -2.68 -4.65 -3.75
CA ARG A 82 -3.02 -6.05 -3.54
C ARG A 82 -4.53 -6.27 -3.64
N ALA A 83 -5.31 -5.32 -3.16
CA ALA A 83 -6.77 -5.43 -3.26
C ALA A 83 -7.21 -5.46 -4.72
N VAL A 84 -6.64 -4.61 -5.55
CA VAL A 84 -6.98 -4.59 -6.98
C VAL A 84 -6.66 -5.93 -7.62
N GLU A 85 -5.52 -6.53 -7.26
CA GLU A 85 -5.18 -7.83 -7.80
C GLU A 85 -6.19 -8.90 -7.41
N LEU A 86 -6.64 -8.86 -6.16
CA LEU A 86 -7.64 -9.82 -5.70
C LEU A 86 -8.98 -9.60 -6.39
N GLN A 87 -9.34 -8.35 -6.64
CA GLN A 87 -10.56 -8.05 -7.35
C GLN A 87 -10.56 -8.61 -8.76
N LYS A 88 -9.42 -8.57 -9.42
CA LYS A 88 -9.32 -9.09 -10.78
C LYS A 88 -9.64 -10.57 -10.85
N ARG A 89 -9.39 -11.30 -9.77
CA ARG A 89 -9.70 -12.72 -9.74
C ARG A 89 -11.20 -12.99 -9.61
N GLY A 90 -11.94 -12.03 -9.05
CA GLY A 90 -13.39 -12.14 -8.96
C GLY A 90 -13.92 -13.19 -8.02
N GLU A 91 -13.09 -13.65 -7.08
CA GLU A 91 -13.45 -14.76 -6.22
C GLU A 91 -14.03 -14.35 -4.88
N ARG A 92 -13.89 -13.08 -4.50
CA ARG A 92 -14.23 -12.65 -3.16
C ARG A 92 -15.03 -11.36 -3.18
N LYS A 93 -15.77 -11.15 -2.12
CA LYS A 93 -16.51 -9.91 -1.96
C LYS A 93 -15.57 -8.80 -1.50
N LEU A 94 -15.94 -7.57 -1.78
CA LEU A 94 -15.08 -6.44 -1.48
C LEU A 94 -14.72 -6.33 0.00
N TYR A 95 -15.68 -6.58 0.90
CA TYR A 95 -15.36 -6.46 2.30
C TYR A 95 -14.38 -7.56 2.74
N GLU A 96 -14.43 -8.71 2.09
CA GLU A 96 -13.47 -9.77 2.36
C GLU A 96 -12.08 -9.37 1.90
N ILE A 97 -12.02 -8.75 0.72
CA ILE A 97 -10.75 -8.29 0.18
C ILE A 97 -10.13 -7.23 1.10
N ALA A 98 -10.95 -6.28 1.55
CA ALA A 98 -10.47 -5.24 2.44
C ALA A 98 -9.81 -5.85 3.68
N GLU A 99 -10.45 -6.84 4.25
CA GLU A 99 -9.95 -7.51 5.42
C GLU A 99 -8.66 -8.28 5.13
N LEU A 100 -8.63 -8.98 4.01
CA LEU A 100 -7.47 -9.77 3.63
C LEU A 100 -6.22 -8.93 3.42
N VAL A 101 -6.39 -7.70 2.95
CA VAL A 101 -5.22 -6.86 2.70
C VAL A 101 -4.88 -5.97 3.90
N GLY A 102 -5.61 -6.12 5.02
CA GLY A 102 -5.21 -5.49 6.26
C GLY A 102 -6.04 -4.30 6.72
N PHE A 103 -7.14 -3.98 6.05
CA PHE A 103 -8.02 -2.90 6.51
C PHE A 103 -9.05 -3.44 7.48
N SER A 104 -9.11 -2.87 8.66
CA SER A 104 -10.11 -3.27 9.64
C SER A 104 -11.40 -2.49 9.52
N ASP A 105 -11.39 -1.39 8.76
CA ASP A 105 -12.55 -0.51 8.58
C ASP A 105 -12.86 -0.42 7.10
N TYR A 106 -14.01 -0.95 6.72
CA TYR A 106 -14.39 -0.99 5.31
C TYR A 106 -14.61 0.41 4.73
N LYS A 107 -15.14 1.33 5.53
CA LYS A 107 -15.30 2.70 5.06
C LYS A 107 -13.95 3.34 4.75
N TYR A 108 -13.00 3.09 5.62
CA TYR A 108 -11.66 3.61 5.40
C TYR A 108 -11.02 2.99 4.16
N PHE A 109 -11.24 1.69 3.97
CA PHE A 109 -10.77 1.00 2.77
C PHE A 109 -11.30 1.69 1.51
N ASN A 110 -12.60 1.98 1.48
CA ASN A 110 -13.19 2.63 0.31
C ASN A 110 -12.57 4.00 0.07
N LYS A 111 -12.33 4.75 1.13
CA LYS A 111 -11.74 6.07 1.03
C LYS A 111 -10.32 5.99 0.46
N VAL A 112 -9.53 5.08 0.97
CA VAL A 112 -8.14 4.92 0.52
C VAL A 112 -8.10 4.38 -0.90
N TYR A 113 -8.99 3.44 -1.21
CA TYR A 113 -9.08 2.88 -2.55
C TYR A 113 -9.33 3.99 -3.56
N LYS A 114 -10.30 4.87 -3.26
CA LYS A 114 -10.59 5.96 -4.16
C LYS A 114 -9.42 6.94 -4.29
N LYS A 115 -8.71 7.15 -3.19
CA LYS A 115 -7.57 8.05 -3.20
C LYS A 115 -6.50 7.57 -4.19
N TYR A 116 -6.22 6.28 -4.23
CA TYR A 116 -5.12 5.78 -5.02
C TYR A 116 -5.52 5.31 -6.42
N THR A 117 -6.78 5.00 -6.65
CA THR A 117 -7.23 4.55 -7.97
C THR A 117 -8.05 5.60 -8.69
N GLY A 118 -8.61 6.55 -7.96
CA GLY A 118 -9.49 7.56 -8.55
C GLY A 118 -10.95 7.14 -8.62
N TYR A 119 -11.27 5.90 -8.28
CA TYR A 119 -12.62 5.36 -8.41
C TYR A 119 -12.98 4.55 -7.19
N SER A 120 -14.28 4.38 -6.94
CA SER A 120 -14.67 3.46 -5.89
C SER A 120 -14.44 2.02 -6.37
N PRO A 121 -14.29 1.07 -5.45
CA PRO A 121 -14.01 -0.31 -5.85
C PRO A 121 -15.07 -0.91 -6.77
N ASN A 122 -16.33 -0.58 -6.57
CA ASN A 122 -17.41 -1.16 -7.37
C ASN A 122 -17.39 -0.66 -8.81
N VAL A 123 -16.83 0.52 -9.03
CA VAL A 123 -16.80 1.10 -10.36
C VAL A 123 -15.75 0.44 -11.24
N ILE A 124 -14.57 0.17 -10.64
CA ILE A 124 -13.45 -0.33 -11.44
C ILE A 124 -13.65 -1.77 -11.86
N PHE A 125 -14.03 -2.63 -10.93
CA PHE A 125 -14.21 -4.05 -11.21
C PHE A 125 -15.54 -4.51 -10.63
N PRO A 126 -16.65 -4.16 -11.30
CA PRO A 126 -17.94 -4.62 -10.79
C PRO A 126 -17.98 -6.13 -10.84
N ARG A 127 -18.53 -6.72 -9.80
CA ARG A 127 -18.68 -8.16 -9.75
C ARG A 127 -19.80 -8.56 -10.68
N GLY A 128 -19.70 -9.77 -11.20
CA GLY A 128 -20.72 -10.24 -12.11
C GLY A 128 -22.11 -10.20 -11.50
N ASP A 129 -22.22 -10.48 -10.23
CA ASP A 129 -23.50 -10.48 -9.55
C ASP A 129 -23.97 -9.07 -9.18
N GLU A 130 -23.17 -8.08 -9.45
CA GLU A 130 -23.48 -6.69 -9.12
C GLU A 130 -23.85 -5.86 -10.32
N GLN A 131 -23.78 -6.44 -11.47
CA GLN A 131 -23.99 -5.68 -12.69
C GLN A 131 -25.45 -5.56 -13.08
#